data_5024771ef784ce6a1f54cd6297b66565
#
_entry.id   5024771ef784ce6a1f54cd6297b66565
#
_cell.length_a   1.000
_cell.length_b   1.000
_cell.length_c   1.000
_cell.angle_alpha   90.00
_cell.angle_beta   90.00
_cell.angle_gamma   90.00
#
_symmetry.space_group_name_H-M   'P 1'
#
loop_
_entity.id
_entity.type
_entity.pdbx_description
1 polymer ?
#
loop_
_entity_poly.entity_id
_entity_poly.type
_entity_poly.pdbx_seq_one_letter_code
_entity_poly.pdbx_strand_id
1 'polypeptide(L)'
;PEKWTRIDLDVNNAQHLAASLEKVAETLKVTQERAHALGFWHDEHQDDNPVVDAQGLVEIPKWRHALINIAHPLLKQGLVILDTPGLNAVGAEPELTVSLIPKAHAVVFILGADTGVTKSDLAIWREHLVCASDVADTRLVVLNKIDTLWDALSSPAQIAAQIERQQATAAEVLGIARERVIAVSAQKALVAKVTNVYVPILYKQAVDALG
;
A
#
# COMPACT_ATOMS: atom_id res chain seq x y z
N PRO A 1 15.01 -19.89 -15.54
CA PRO A 1 15.46 -18.53 -15.77
C PRO A 1 14.26 -17.62 -15.87
N GLU A 2 14.18 -16.69 -14.94
CA GLU A 2 13.17 -15.64 -14.92
C GLU A 2 13.27 -14.84 -16.21
N LYS A 3 12.14 -14.73 -16.92
CA LYS A 3 12.08 -13.92 -18.13
C LYS A 3 11.67 -12.51 -17.74
N TRP A 4 12.62 -11.61 -17.70
CA TRP A 4 12.35 -10.19 -17.55
C TRP A 4 11.99 -9.56 -18.90
N THR A 5 10.96 -8.71 -18.92
CA THR A 5 10.63 -7.86 -20.05
C THR A 5 10.93 -6.42 -19.67
N ARG A 6 11.77 -5.75 -20.44
CA ARG A 6 12.08 -4.33 -20.25
C ARG A 6 11.07 -3.48 -21.00
N ILE A 7 10.55 -2.47 -20.32
CA ILE A 7 9.66 -1.45 -20.87
C ILE A 7 10.25 -0.09 -20.50
N ASP A 8 10.53 0.74 -21.50
CA ASP A 8 11.03 2.08 -21.27
C ASP A 8 9.87 3.01 -20.92
N LEU A 9 10.02 3.80 -19.84
CA LEU A 9 9.02 4.73 -19.34
C LEU A 9 9.36 6.16 -19.80
N ASP A 10 8.42 6.82 -20.47
CA ASP A 10 8.51 8.25 -20.73
C ASP A 10 7.73 9.03 -19.69
N VAL A 11 8.43 9.54 -18.68
CA VAL A 11 7.84 10.29 -17.56
C VAL A 11 7.32 11.67 -17.99
N ASN A 12 7.68 12.17 -19.17
CA ASN A 12 7.21 13.44 -19.70
C ASN A 12 5.94 13.31 -20.53
N ASN A 13 5.55 12.08 -20.88
CA ASN A 13 4.33 11.78 -21.62
C ASN A 13 3.38 10.98 -20.74
N ALA A 14 2.38 11.64 -20.16
CA ALA A 14 1.43 11.03 -19.24
C ALA A 14 0.66 9.84 -19.85
N GLN A 15 0.29 9.90 -21.12
CA GLN A 15 -0.43 8.82 -21.81
C GLN A 15 0.47 7.60 -22.01
N HIS A 16 1.71 7.83 -22.45
CA HIS A 16 2.69 6.76 -22.64
C HIS A 16 3.05 6.12 -21.29
N LEU A 17 3.22 6.92 -20.25
CA LEU A 17 3.49 6.43 -18.89
C LEU A 17 2.35 5.57 -18.38
N ALA A 18 1.10 6.04 -18.49
CA ALA A 18 -0.08 5.29 -18.08
C ALA A 18 -0.17 3.94 -18.81
N ALA A 19 -0.07 3.93 -20.15
CA ALA A 19 -0.11 2.71 -20.96
C ALA A 19 1.04 1.74 -20.63
N SER A 20 2.20 2.25 -20.26
CA SER A 20 3.35 1.42 -19.85
C SER A 20 3.14 0.81 -18.46
N LEU A 21 2.52 1.54 -17.53
CA LEU A 21 2.20 1.04 -16.19
C LEU A 21 1.03 0.04 -16.21
N GLU A 22 0.06 0.21 -17.11
CA GLU A 22 -1.03 -0.76 -17.29
C GLU A 22 -0.53 -2.17 -17.63
N LYS A 23 0.64 -2.28 -18.28
CA LYS A 23 1.26 -3.59 -18.58
C LYS A 23 1.62 -4.38 -17.32
N VAL A 24 1.85 -3.74 -16.19
CA VAL A 24 2.11 -4.41 -14.92
C VAL A 24 0.86 -5.14 -14.42
N ALA A 25 -0.32 -4.61 -14.74
CA ALA A 25 -1.61 -5.20 -14.36
C ALA A 25 -2.16 -6.21 -15.37
N GLU A 26 -1.40 -6.55 -16.44
CA GLU A 26 -1.82 -7.57 -17.40
C GLU A 26 -2.05 -8.92 -16.73
N THR A 27 -3.11 -9.58 -17.14
CA THR A 27 -3.49 -10.90 -16.64
C THR A 27 -3.37 -11.98 -17.72
N LEU A 28 -3.38 -13.23 -17.30
CA LEU A 28 -3.41 -14.43 -18.15
C LEU A 28 -4.57 -15.32 -17.73
N LYS A 29 -5.25 -15.91 -18.71
CA LYS A 29 -6.19 -17.00 -18.45
C LYS A 29 -5.47 -18.33 -18.54
N VAL A 30 -5.58 -19.13 -17.48
CA VAL A 30 -4.92 -20.43 -17.36
C VAL A 30 -5.89 -21.46 -16.76
N THR A 31 -5.56 -22.75 -16.88
CA THR A 31 -6.31 -23.81 -16.19
C THR A 31 -6.07 -23.75 -14.69
N GLN A 32 -6.97 -24.29 -13.89
CA GLN A 32 -6.82 -24.40 -12.43
C GLN A 32 -5.53 -25.12 -12.04
N GLU A 33 -5.19 -26.23 -12.74
CA GLU A 33 -3.93 -26.97 -12.52
C GLU A 33 -2.70 -26.09 -12.73
N ARG A 34 -2.76 -25.25 -13.78
CA ARG A 34 -1.66 -24.32 -14.06
C ARG A 34 -1.59 -23.19 -13.03
N ALA A 35 -2.74 -22.68 -12.57
CA ALA A 35 -2.82 -21.69 -11.50
C ALA A 35 -2.25 -22.26 -10.20
N HIS A 36 -2.61 -23.51 -9.85
CA HIS A 36 -2.08 -24.22 -8.70
C HIS A 36 -0.55 -24.39 -8.77
N ALA A 37 -0.04 -24.84 -9.92
CA ALA A 37 1.41 -24.99 -10.15
C ALA A 37 2.17 -23.67 -10.08
N LEU A 38 1.49 -22.54 -10.27
CA LEU A 38 2.04 -21.19 -10.16
C LEU A 38 1.81 -20.55 -8.79
N GLY A 39 1.11 -21.22 -7.85
CA GLY A 39 0.83 -20.70 -6.51
C GLY A 39 -0.31 -19.68 -6.44
N PHE A 40 -1.18 -19.64 -7.46
CA PHE A 40 -2.38 -18.78 -7.48
C PHE A 40 -3.68 -19.52 -7.25
N TRP A 41 -3.61 -20.79 -6.82
CA TRP A 41 -4.76 -21.62 -6.49
C TRP A 41 -4.44 -22.47 -5.26
N HIS A 42 -5.32 -22.42 -4.26
CA HIS A 42 -5.14 -23.11 -2.98
C HIS A 42 -6.36 -23.97 -2.69
N ASP A 43 -6.16 -25.27 -2.49
CA ASP A 43 -7.25 -26.22 -2.24
C ASP A 43 -7.85 -26.02 -0.83
N GLU A 44 -7.03 -25.55 0.11
CA GLU A 44 -7.43 -25.36 1.52
C GLU A 44 -8.16 -24.03 1.77
N HIS A 45 -7.99 -23.04 0.89
CA HIS A 45 -8.56 -21.69 1.01
C HIS A 45 -9.39 -21.35 -0.23
N GLN A 46 -10.52 -22.01 -0.40
CA GLN A 46 -11.34 -21.89 -1.62
C GLN A 46 -11.88 -20.47 -1.83
N ASP A 47 -12.17 -19.75 -0.74
CA ASP A 47 -12.69 -18.37 -0.80
C ASP A 47 -11.69 -17.36 -1.33
N ASP A 48 -10.38 -17.69 -1.26
CA ASP A 48 -9.29 -16.81 -1.73
C ASP A 48 -8.89 -17.08 -3.19
N ASN A 49 -9.46 -18.12 -3.81
CA ASN A 49 -9.12 -18.49 -5.17
C ASN A 49 -9.76 -17.55 -6.21
N PRO A 50 -9.08 -17.31 -7.35
CA PRO A 50 -9.67 -16.58 -8.46
C PRO A 50 -10.95 -17.26 -8.97
N VAL A 51 -11.89 -16.46 -9.46
CA VAL A 51 -13.16 -16.97 -10.02
C VAL A 51 -12.89 -17.79 -11.29
N VAL A 52 -13.49 -18.97 -11.37
CA VAL A 52 -13.44 -19.83 -12.56
C VAL A 52 -14.45 -19.33 -13.59
N ASP A 53 -14.02 -19.07 -14.82
CA ASP A 53 -14.92 -18.63 -15.89
C ASP A 53 -15.72 -19.81 -16.51
N ALA A 54 -16.64 -19.49 -17.41
CA ALA A 54 -17.50 -20.48 -18.08
C ALA A 54 -16.73 -21.53 -18.92
N GLN A 55 -15.47 -21.26 -19.22
CA GLN A 55 -14.58 -22.16 -19.94
C GLN A 55 -13.70 -23.01 -19.01
N GLY A 56 -13.86 -22.88 -17.69
CA GLY A 56 -13.05 -23.59 -16.70
C GLY A 56 -11.66 -22.98 -16.50
N LEU A 57 -11.45 -21.73 -16.96
CA LEU A 57 -10.20 -21.02 -16.81
C LEU A 57 -10.27 -20.03 -15.63
N VAL A 58 -9.12 -19.73 -15.06
CA VAL A 58 -8.94 -18.71 -14.03
C VAL A 58 -8.02 -17.61 -14.54
N GLU A 59 -8.28 -16.39 -14.12
CA GLU A 59 -7.49 -15.22 -14.47
C GLU A 59 -6.46 -14.96 -13.38
N ILE A 60 -5.17 -14.97 -13.75
CA ILE A 60 -4.06 -14.76 -12.83
C ILE A 60 -3.16 -13.60 -13.32
N PRO A 61 -2.40 -12.93 -12.44
CA PRO A 61 -1.41 -11.95 -12.86
C PRO A 61 -0.39 -12.55 -13.83
N LYS A 62 -0.09 -11.84 -14.90
CA LYS A 62 0.94 -12.22 -15.86
C LYS A 62 2.35 -12.02 -15.30
N TRP A 63 2.51 -11.02 -14.44
CA TRP A 63 3.77 -10.61 -13.85
C TRP A 63 3.71 -10.78 -12.32
N ARG A 64 4.72 -11.41 -11.75
CA ARG A 64 4.85 -11.51 -10.29
C ARG A 64 5.50 -10.29 -9.67
N HIS A 65 6.44 -9.70 -10.39
CA HIS A 65 7.24 -8.58 -9.91
C HIS A 65 7.37 -7.53 -11.00
N ALA A 66 7.29 -6.26 -10.63
CA ALA A 66 7.62 -5.14 -11.48
C ALA A 66 8.69 -4.29 -10.79
N LEU A 67 9.81 -4.08 -11.47
CA LEU A 67 10.86 -3.17 -11.01
C LEU A 67 10.72 -1.85 -11.79
N ILE A 68 10.26 -0.81 -11.10
CA ILE A 68 10.06 0.51 -11.70
C ILE A 68 11.21 1.43 -11.28
N ASN A 69 11.99 1.87 -12.25
CA ASN A 69 13.13 2.75 -12.03
C ASN A 69 12.80 4.16 -12.51
N ILE A 70 12.67 5.11 -11.58
CA ILE A 70 12.31 6.49 -11.86
C ILE A 70 13.37 7.43 -11.28
N ALA A 71 13.70 8.49 -12.02
CA ALA A 71 14.64 9.52 -11.57
C ALA A 71 13.99 10.48 -10.56
N HIS A 72 13.67 9.99 -9.36
CA HIS A 72 13.14 10.80 -8.26
C HIS A 72 14.24 11.11 -7.23
N PRO A 73 14.31 12.33 -6.65
CA PRO A 73 15.36 12.72 -5.70
C PRO A 73 15.53 11.75 -4.53
N LEU A 74 14.46 11.26 -3.93
CA LEU A 74 14.50 10.28 -2.84
C LEU A 74 15.10 8.93 -3.30
N LEU A 75 14.72 8.44 -4.48
CA LEU A 75 15.23 7.17 -5.01
C LEU A 75 16.70 7.26 -5.39
N LYS A 76 17.17 8.46 -5.81
CA LYS A 76 18.60 8.72 -6.08
C LYS A 76 19.47 8.65 -4.83
N GLN A 77 18.89 8.76 -3.64
CA GLN A 77 19.58 8.59 -2.35
C GLN A 77 19.69 7.12 -1.93
N GLY A 78 19.28 6.19 -2.78
CA GLY A 78 19.33 4.76 -2.49
C GLY A 78 18.07 4.20 -1.85
N LEU A 79 16.99 4.99 -1.73
CA LEU A 79 15.71 4.48 -1.25
C LEU A 79 15.11 3.51 -2.27
N VAL A 80 14.73 2.34 -1.82
CA VAL A 80 13.94 1.36 -2.57
C VAL A 80 12.59 1.21 -1.85
N ILE A 81 11.51 1.49 -2.56
CA ILE A 81 10.15 1.31 -2.04
C ILE A 81 9.64 -0.02 -2.57
N LEU A 82 9.27 -0.91 -1.66
CA LEU A 82 8.62 -2.16 -1.98
C LEU A 82 7.13 -2.01 -1.72
N ASP A 83 6.33 -1.98 -2.78
CA ASP A 83 4.88 -2.04 -2.71
C ASP A 83 4.45 -3.50 -2.78
N THR A 84 3.60 -3.90 -1.84
CA THR A 84 3.13 -5.29 -1.73
C THR A 84 1.62 -5.33 -1.88
N PRO A 85 1.07 -6.40 -2.49
CA PRO A 85 -0.38 -6.64 -2.45
C PRO A 85 -0.89 -6.60 -1.00
N GLY A 86 -2.12 -6.14 -0.83
CA GLY A 86 -2.76 -6.20 0.50
C GLY A 86 -2.80 -7.65 1.00
N LEU A 87 -2.47 -7.88 2.27
CA LEU A 87 -2.40 -9.23 2.84
C LEU A 87 -3.77 -9.96 2.83
N ASN A 88 -4.86 -9.22 2.64
CA ASN A 88 -6.22 -9.75 2.51
C ASN A 88 -6.75 -9.66 1.06
N ALA A 89 -5.91 -9.36 0.08
CA ALA A 89 -6.35 -9.27 -1.31
C ALA A 89 -6.53 -10.68 -1.88
N VAL A 90 -7.66 -10.93 -2.55
CA VAL A 90 -7.93 -12.19 -3.24
C VAL A 90 -6.83 -12.46 -4.27
N GLY A 91 -6.25 -13.65 -4.25
CA GLY A 91 -5.13 -14.01 -5.12
C GLY A 91 -3.78 -13.36 -4.75
N ALA A 92 -3.69 -12.69 -3.60
CA ALA A 92 -2.42 -12.22 -3.06
C ALA A 92 -1.56 -13.41 -2.59
N GLU A 93 -0.24 -13.23 -2.62
CA GLU A 93 0.71 -14.16 -1.99
C GLU A 93 1.10 -13.57 -0.61
N PRO A 94 0.30 -13.77 0.45
CA PRO A 94 0.56 -13.19 1.78
C PRO A 94 1.93 -13.62 2.31
N GLU A 95 2.32 -14.87 2.03
CA GLU A 95 3.59 -15.45 2.43
C GLU A 95 4.81 -14.69 1.86
N LEU A 96 4.69 -14.23 0.60
CA LEU A 96 5.75 -13.43 -0.01
C LEU A 96 5.91 -12.10 0.73
N THR A 97 4.80 -11.39 0.97
CA THR A 97 4.82 -10.12 1.70
C THR A 97 5.38 -10.30 3.11
N VAL A 98 4.92 -11.31 3.84
CA VAL A 98 5.40 -11.63 5.20
C VAL A 98 6.90 -11.96 5.19
N SER A 99 7.40 -12.68 4.19
CA SER A 99 8.82 -13.04 4.06
C SER A 99 9.75 -11.83 3.81
N LEU A 100 9.20 -10.71 3.35
CA LEU A 100 9.95 -9.49 3.05
C LEU A 100 10.02 -8.54 4.25
N ILE A 101 9.08 -8.60 5.18
CA ILE A 101 9.01 -7.73 6.37
C ILE A 101 10.32 -7.76 7.17
N PRO A 102 10.91 -8.94 7.52
CA PRO A 102 12.16 -8.99 8.27
C PRO A 102 13.39 -8.45 7.52
N LYS A 103 13.29 -8.31 6.20
CA LYS A 103 14.37 -7.82 5.34
C LYS A 103 14.27 -6.33 5.05
N ALA A 104 13.16 -5.70 5.43
CA ALA A 104 12.94 -4.28 5.23
C ALA A 104 13.68 -3.47 6.32
N HIS A 105 14.31 -2.36 5.91
CA HIS A 105 14.94 -1.43 6.86
C HIS A 105 13.89 -0.60 7.60
N ALA A 106 12.72 -0.38 7.01
CA ALA A 106 11.57 0.26 7.62
C ALA A 106 10.29 -0.32 7.05
N VAL A 107 9.23 -0.32 7.83
CA VAL A 107 7.89 -0.75 7.41
C VAL A 107 6.91 0.39 7.58
N VAL A 108 6.21 0.73 6.51
CA VAL A 108 5.10 1.68 6.53
C VAL A 108 3.80 0.89 6.49
N PHE A 109 3.06 0.91 7.60
CA PHE A 109 1.76 0.26 7.71
C PHE A 109 0.66 1.27 7.43
N ILE A 110 -0.14 1.02 6.39
CA ILE A 110 -1.14 1.98 5.91
C ILE A 110 -2.54 1.54 6.35
N LEU A 111 -3.23 2.45 7.06
CA LEU A 111 -4.61 2.29 7.51
C LEU A 111 -5.51 3.33 6.83
N GLY A 112 -6.80 3.02 6.68
CA GLY A 112 -7.80 3.98 6.24
C GLY A 112 -8.41 4.74 7.42
N ALA A 113 -8.50 6.06 7.33
CA ALA A 113 -9.20 6.86 8.34
C ALA A 113 -10.72 6.63 8.33
N ASP A 114 -11.25 6.15 7.21
CA ASP A 114 -12.66 5.78 7.03
C ASP A 114 -13.05 4.51 7.79
N THR A 115 -12.11 3.57 7.96
CA THR A 115 -12.35 2.29 8.64
C THR A 115 -11.68 2.19 10.00
N GLY A 116 -10.66 3.00 10.26
CA GLY A 116 -9.80 2.86 11.43
C GLY A 116 -8.98 1.57 11.42
N VAL A 117 -8.59 1.08 12.59
CA VAL A 117 -7.89 -0.21 12.74
C VAL A 117 -8.90 -1.34 12.73
N THR A 118 -8.89 -2.17 11.70
CA THR A 118 -9.77 -3.34 11.60
C THR A 118 -9.21 -4.53 12.38
N LYS A 119 -10.03 -5.58 12.55
CA LYS A 119 -9.57 -6.82 13.20
C LYS A 119 -8.45 -7.51 12.41
N SER A 120 -8.54 -7.50 11.08
CA SER A 120 -7.51 -8.06 10.21
C SER A 120 -6.22 -7.24 10.26
N ASP A 121 -6.30 -5.92 10.29
CA ASP A 121 -5.11 -5.06 10.47
C ASP A 121 -4.40 -5.38 11.78
N LEU A 122 -5.17 -5.55 12.86
CA LEU A 122 -4.63 -5.86 14.18
C LEU A 122 -3.99 -7.26 14.23
N ALA A 123 -4.57 -8.25 13.55
CA ALA A 123 -3.99 -9.58 13.43
C ALA A 123 -2.65 -9.52 12.71
N ILE A 124 -2.59 -8.90 11.51
CA ILE A 124 -1.38 -8.71 10.74
C ILE A 124 -0.30 -7.96 11.55
N TRP A 125 -0.70 -6.89 12.23
CA TRP A 125 0.19 -6.12 13.07
C TRP A 125 0.83 -6.98 14.16
N ARG A 126 0.03 -7.75 14.89
CA ARG A 126 0.50 -8.59 16.01
C ARG A 126 1.36 -9.77 15.54
N GLU A 127 0.93 -10.44 14.49
CA GLU A 127 1.59 -11.66 14.02
C GLU A 127 2.89 -11.39 13.28
N HIS A 128 2.96 -10.32 12.50
CA HIS A 128 4.08 -10.11 11.59
C HIS A 128 4.94 -8.88 11.90
N LEU A 129 4.38 -7.87 12.57
CA LEU A 129 5.08 -6.62 12.81
C LEU A 129 5.57 -6.47 14.26
N VAL A 130 4.85 -6.99 15.24
CA VAL A 130 5.27 -6.91 16.65
C VAL A 130 6.39 -7.91 16.95
N CYS A 131 6.34 -9.10 16.37
CA CYS A 131 7.31 -10.17 16.63
C CYS A 131 8.70 -9.93 16.03
N ALA A 132 8.86 -9.01 15.09
CA ALA A 132 10.14 -8.61 14.55
C ALA A 132 10.85 -7.64 15.52
N SER A 133 11.41 -8.16 16.60
CA SER A 133 11.92 -7.41 17.75
C SER A 133 13.00 -6.37 17.41
N ASP A 134 13.76 -6.57 16.35
CA ASP A 134 14.85 -5.66 15.96
C ASP A 134 14.37 -4.47 15.10
N VAL A 135 13.12 -4.47 14.64
CA VAL A 135 12.56 -3.47 13.73
C VAL A 135 11.56 -2.54 14.43
N ALA A 136 11.42 -2.65 15.76
CA ALA A 136 10.43 -1.89 16.53
C ALA A 136 10.52 -0.37 16.31
N ASP A 137 11.73 0.16 16.14
CA ASP A 137 11.96 1.59 15.98
C ASP A 137 11.84 2.10 14.53
N THR A 138 11.72 1.21 13.56
CA THR A 138 11.63 1.57 12.13
C THR A 138 10.23 1.39 11.54
N ARG A 139 9.21 1.12 12.40
CA ARG A 139 7.82 1.01 11.98
C ARG A 139 7.13 2.36 12.03
N LEU A 140 6.45 2.71 10.95
CA LEU A 140 5.64 3.90 10.81
C LEU A 140 4.22 3.51 10.43
N VAL A 141 3.23 4.14 11.02
CA VAL A 141 1.82 3.96 10.65
C VAL A 141 1.34 5.20 9.91
N VAL A 142 0.73 4.99 8.77
CA VAL A 142 0.11 6.06 7.99
C VAL A 142 -1.39 5.90 8.02
N LEU A 143 -2.09 6.86 8.62
CA LEU A 143 -3.53 6.98 8.58
C LEU A 143 -3.92 7.77 7.33
N ASN A 144 -4.18 7.07 6.24
CA ASN A 144 -4.52 7.66 4.94
C ASN A 144 -6.03 7.95 4.84
N LYS A 145 -6.42 8.68 3.80
CA LYS A 145 -7.81 9.07 3.51
C LYS A 145 -8.43 9.99 4.57
N ILE A 146 -7.63 10.82 5.26
CA ILE A 146 -8.17 11.75 6.25
C ILE A 146 -9.14 12.77 5.64
N ASP A 147 -9.13 12.96 4.33
CA ASP A 147 -10.10 13.76 3.60
C ASP A 147 -11.53 13.22 3.67
N THR A 148 -11.72 11.95 4.01
CA THR A 148 -13.05 11.38 4.29
C THR A 148 -13.66 11.90 5.60
N LEU A 149 -12.82 12.45 6.49
CA LEU A 149 -13.26 13.08 7.73
C LEU A 149 -13.64 14.55 7.54
N TRP A 150 -13.46 15.10 6.34
CA TRP A 150 -13.77 16.48 6.05
C TRP A 150 -15.25 16.63 5.73
N ASP A 151 -15.93 17.29 6.64
CA ASP A 151 -17.35 17.63 6.51
C ASP A 151 -17.49 19.14 6.31
N ALA A 152 -18.32 19.53 5.33
CA ALA A 152 -18.61 20.93 5.06
C ALA A 152 -19.31 21.67 6.23
N LEU A 153 -19.90 20.93 7.16
CA LEU A 153 -20.55 21.45 8.36
C LEU A 153 -19.60 21.59 9.55
N SER A 154 -18.40 21.02 9.47
CA SER A 154 -17.41 21.04 10.54
C SER A 154 -16.40 22.17 10.36
N SER A 155 -16.07 22.85 11.44
CA SER A 155 -15.00 23.84 11.43
C SER A 155 -13.63 23.16 11.26
N PRO A 156 -12.62 23.89 10.74
CA PRO A 156 -11.26 23.37 10.63
C PRO A 156 -10.69 22.82 11.97
N ALA A 157 -11.02 23.46 13.08
CA ALA A 157 -10.62 23.02 14.40
C ALA A 157 -11.26 21.67 14.82
N GLN A 158 -12.53 21.47 14.46
CA GLN A 158 -13.23 20.20 14.71
C GLN A 158 -12.64 19.08 13.86
N ILE A 159 -12.35 19.34 12.58
CA ILE A 159 -11.70 18.38 11.70
C ILE A 159 -10.32 18.00 12.24
N ALA A 160 -9.50 18.97 12.63
CA ALA A 160 -8.18 18.73 13.23
C ALA A 160 -8.30 17.86 14.49
N ALA A 161 -9.20 18.20 15.41
CA ALA A 161 -9.43 17.41 16.63
C ALA A 161 -9.95 15.99 16.32
N GLN A 162 -10.70 15.79 15.25
CA GLN A 162 -11.13 14.47 14.81
C GLN A 162 -9.96 13.63 14.28
N ILE A 163 -9.10 14.23 13.45
CA ILE A 163 -7.88 13.58 12.95
C ILE A 163 -6.98 13.18 14.12
N GLU A 164 -6.73 14.07 15.07
CA GLU A 164 -5.92 13.79 16.25
C GLU A 164 -6.48 12.62 17.09
N ARG A 165 -7.78 12.57 17.28
CA ARG A 165 -8.45 11.45 17.97
C ARG A 165 -8.26 10.14 17.22
N GLN A 166 -8.41 10.13 15.89
CA GLN A 166 -8.20 8.93 15.07
C GLN A 166 -6.75 8.43 15.18
N GLN A 167 -5.77 9.34 15.15
CA GLN A 167 -4.37 8.99 15.31
C GLN A 167 -4.09 8.43 16.71
N ALA A 168 -4.65 9.04 17.76
CA ALA A 168 -4.50 8.58 19.14
C ALA A 168 -5.11 7.19 19.33
N THR A 169 -6.32 6.97 18.81
CA THR A 169 -6.99 5.66 18.85
C THR A 169 -6.17 4.59 18.12
N ALA A 170 -5.67 4.89 16.91
CA ALA A 170 -4.83 3.95 16.18
C ALA A 170 -3.54 3.61 16.94
N ALA A 171 -2.89 4.61 17.52
CA ALA A 171 -1.69 4.42 18.33
C ALA A 171 -1.94 3.54 19.56
N GLU A 172 -3.03 3.79 20.27
CA GLU A 172 -3.46 2.99 21.44
C GLU A 172 -3.72 1.53 21.07
N VAL A 173 -4.52 1.30 20.02
CA VAL A 173 -4.89 -0.06 19.56
C VAL A 173 -3.67 -0.84 19.10
N LEU A 174 -2.72 -0.19 18.43
CA LEU A 174 -1.49 -0.80 17.92
C LEU A 174 -0.36 -0.86 18.96
N GLY A 175 -0.50 -0.19 20.11
CA GLY A 175 0.51 -0.17 21.17
C GLY A 175 1.79 0.58 20.77
N ILE A 176 1.68 1.67 20.03
CA ILE A 176 2.82 2.49 19.58
C ILE A 176 2.69 3.95 20.05
N ALA A 177 3.80 4.69 19.99
CA ALA A 177 3.78 6.12 20.26
C ALA A 177 2.93 6.88 19.23
N ARG A 178 2.16 7.87 19.68
CA ARG A 178 1.26 8.67 18.85
C ARG A 178 2.01 9.35 17.66
N GLU A 179 3.24 9.77 17.90
CA GLU A 179 4.11 10.44 16.92
C GLU A 179 4.48 9.53 15.74
N ARG A 180 4.31 8.22 15.89
CA ARG A 180 4.52 7.24 14.81
C ARG A 180 3.30 7.03 13.92
N VAL A 181 2.17 7.67 14.25
CA VAL A 181 0.96 7.64 13.41
C VAL A 181 0.84 8.96 12.65
N ILE A 182 1.14 8.94 11.35
CA ILE A 182 1.10 10.10 10.47
C ILE A 182 -0.23 10.11 9.72
N ALA A 183 -0.98 11.20 9.84
CA ALA A 183 -2.23 11.39 9.13
C ALA A 183 -1.97 12.03 7.77
N VAL A 184 -2.47 11.42 6.69
CA VAL A 184 -2.30 11.91 5.32
C VAL A 184 -3.57 11.77 4.49
N SER A 185 -3.69 12.59 3.46
CA SER A 185 -4.57 12.36 2.32
C SER A 185 -3.73 12.22 1.07
N ALA A 186 -3.41 11.01 0.68
CA ALA A 186 -2.60 10.76 -0.50
C ALA A 186 -3.29 11.29 -1.78
N GLN A 187 -4.62 11.18 -1.85
CA GLN A 187 -5.40 11.71 -2.96
C GLN A 187 -5.27 13.23 -3.09
N LYS A 188 -5.44 13.97 -1.99
CA LYS A 188 -5.33 15.44 -2.01
C LYS A 188 -3.90 15.90 -2.25
N ALA A 189 -2.92 15.19 -1.68
CA ALA A 189 -1.52 15.46 -1.95
C ALA A 189 -1.15 15.27 -3.43
N LEU A 190 -1.66 14.20 -4.05
CA LEU A 190 -1.46 13.95 -5.49
C LEU A 190 -2.11 15.06 -6.34
N VAL A 191 -3.37 15.42 -6.06
CA VAL A 191 -4.05 16.51 -6.76
C VAL A 191 -3.27 17.82 -6.62
N ALA A 192 -2.85 18.18 -5.42
CA ALA A 192 -2.08 19.39 -5.17
C ALA A 192 -0.76 19.39 -5.98
N LYS A 193 -0.07 18.25 -6.05
CA LYS A 193 1.17 18.09 -6.81
C LYS A 193 0.96 18.23 -8.32
N VAL A 194 -0.12 17.63 -8.85
CA VAL A 194 -0.41 17.64 -10.30
C VAL A 194 -0.92 19.01 -10.75
N THR A 195 -1.71 19.68 -9.93
CA THR A 195 -2.32 20.98 -10.26
C THR A 195 -1.47 22.19 -9.86
N ASN A 196 -0.32 21.96 -9.22
CA ASN A 196 0.50 23.02 -8.58
C ASN A 196 -0.31 23.92 -7.61
N VAL A 197 -1.42 23.42 -7.10
CA VAL A 197 -2.22 24.11 -6.07
C VAL A 197 -1.65 23.73 -4.71
N TYR A 198 -1.16 24.75 -4.00
CA TYR A 198 -0.70 24.58 -2.62
C TYR A 198 -1.89 24.31 -1.71
N VAL A 199 -1.91 23.13 -1.05
CA VAL A 199 -2.86 22.79 0.03
C VAL A 199 -2.13 23.02 1.35
N PRO A 200 -2.33 24.18 2.01
CA PRO A 200 -1.41 24.68 3.06
C PRO A 200 -1.35 23.82 4.31
N ILE A 201 -2.40 23.09 4.65
CA ILE A 201 -2.57 22.51 5.98
C ILE A 201 -1.99 21.10 6.08
N LEU A 202 -2.06 20.29 5.02
CA LEU A 202 -1.67 18.88 5.07
C LEU A 202 -0.22 18.63 4.67
N TYR A 203 0.31 19.46 3.79
CA TYR A 203 1.68 19.34 3.29
C TYR A 203 2.72 19.74 4.36
N LYS A 204 2.41 20.75 5.16
CA LYS A 204 3.31 21.22 6.22
C LYS A 204 3.51 20.15 7.31
N GLN A 205 2.45 19.49 7.75
CA GLN A 205 2.54 18.43 8.76
C GLN A 205 3.31 17.20 8.25
N ALA A 206 3.15 16.83 6.97
CA ALA A 206 3.88 15.71 6.38
C ALA A 206 5.37 16.05 6.16
N VAL A 207 5.70 17.28 5.81
CA VAL A 207 7.09 17.70 5.61
C VAL A 207 7.80 17.93 6.94
N ASP A 208 7.12 18.53 7.93
CA ASP A 208 7.68 18.75 9.28
C ASP A 208 7.90 17.44 10.04
N ALA A 209 7.18 16.35 9.67
CA ALA A 209 7.37 15.01 10.23
C ALA A 209 8.50 14.21 9.57
N LEU A 210 8.97 14.63 8.40
CA LEU A 210 10.06 13.97 7.68
C LEU A 210 11.43 14.67 7.88
N GLY A 211 11.48 15.78 8.64
CA GLY A 211 12.69 16.50 9.07
C GLY A 211 13.46 17.11 7.93
#